data_dcfb24b36263c687f86b3bbcde0ff377
#
_entry.id   dcfb24b36263c687f86b3bbcde0ff377
#
_cell.length_a   1.000
_cell.length_b   1.000
_cell.length_c   1.000
_cell.angle_alpha   90.00
_cell.angle_beta   90.00
_cell.angle_gamma   90.00
#
_symmetry.space_group_name_H-M   'P 1'
#
loop_
_entity.id
_entity.type
_entity.pdbx_description
1 polymer ?
#
loop_
_entity_poly.entity_id
_entity_poly.type
_entity_poly.pdbx_seq_one_letter_code
_entity_poly.pdbx_strand_id
1 'polypeptide(L)'
;MLTKKLTFALWSCLGVLSGSAQDSLLLRDYQFVRQSDPWLTHHNAAALTRFAVDNIVEAEATLTKGNGGLVNFDDSQNTLQGNVRTESFYRLSPSVVTFGAISYDNWTGRDMTGSAFMLQRTPFDLVEDSLNNPGRKHRDTYRLVGGVGVDIYKGVSLGARIDYTSANYAKYKDLRHKNKLMDLQLTLGTYIPVLPWLNVGADYTYRRQTESVDFGTYGKSERVYKTLIDYGAFMGRVEQFGNEGFTDKAREMPLFEDRHGAGLQLELRPQSAICSPSLREGRGRLSFFAALDFSHATGYYGRRSPYTITYTNHDRDILNLQSRITYAIRTSRFTLDVNYSAEELNNRAETFREMTNAGGANYYEYYDPVETGTKTWYDLSVELHALLGNSSFSLRECGEANFILNSSFLPAWDLSAGYFRNERRQSAYLFPYYRHQQLTTHTFSICATRNVLTRQGVWSFTLNAAYQKGAGDPYCDGTFTPQSSALSPQTSDFSPLPSDLLHLPSDLLHLPSSMDAFLWREYQYLVAPQYTLGARVKYAFIFPGTRLKTHARLGIDYRKATETYDYSLGDQHTQLSLALGCTF
;
A
#
# COMPACT_ATOMS: atom_id res chain seq x y z
N MET A 1 -5.07 -24.79 -22.37
CA MET A 1 -4.16 -23.88 -23.12
C MET A 1 -3.23 -23.08 -22.18
N LEU A 2 -3.62 -22.84 -20.94
CA LEU A 2 -2.80 -22.12 -19.91
C LEU A 2 -1.58 -22.93 -19.44
N THR A 3 -1.70 -24.25 -19.32
CA THR A 3 -0.62 -25.13 -18.81
C THR A 3 0.60 -25.21 -19.73
N LYS A 4 0.42 -25.09 -21.07
CA LYS A 4 1.54 -25.12 -22.03
C LYS A 4 2.32 -23.80 -22.08
N LYS A 5 1.71 -22.65 -21.72
CA LYS A 5 2.39 -21.35 -21.69
C LYS A 5 3.20 -21.16 -20.41
N LEU A 6 2.76 -21.75 -19.28
CA LEU A 6 3.52 -21.70 -18.02
C LEU A 6 4.79 -22.56 -18.08
N THR A 7 4.72 -23.73 -18.74
CA THR A 7 5.90 -24.60 -18.95
C THR A 7 6.94 -23.95 -19.87
N PHE A 8 6.51 -23.17 -20.87
CA PHE A 8 7.44 -22.49 -21.78
C PHE A 8 8.18 -21.32 -21.10
N ALA A 9 7.50 -20.57 -20.21
CA ALA A 9 8.13 -19.50 -19.42
C ALA A 9 9.16 -20.03 -18.40
N LEU A 10 8.92 -21.20 -17.80
CA LEU A 10 9.90 -21.87 -16.93
C LEU A 10 11.11 -22.43 -17.70
N TRP A 11 10.93 -22.89 -18.94
CA TRP A 11 12.01 -23.43 -19.77
C TRP A 11 12.90 -22.35 -20.39
N SER A 12 12.35 -21.18 -20.70
CA SER A 12 13.15 -20.06 -21.23
C SER A 12 14.10 -19.44 -20.18
N CYS A 13 13.82 -19.60 -18.90
CA CYS A 13 14.75 -19.20 -17.81
C CYS A 13 15.94 -20.17 -17.64
N LEU A 14 15.89 -21.37 -18.21
CA LEU A 14 16.93 -22.39 -18.05
C LEU A 14 18.05 -22.33 -19.10
N GLY A 15 17.97 -21.43 -20.07
CA GLY A 15 18.79 -21.45 -21.30
C GLY A 15 20.12 -20.69 -21.30
N VAL A 16 20.50 -19.97 -20.24
CA VAL A 16 21.76 -19.17 -20.25
C VAL A 16 22.51 -19.32 -18.94
N LEU A 17 23.30 -20.38 -18.78
CA LEU A 17 24.25 -20.48 -17.66
C LEU A 17 25.55 -21.18 -18.08
N SER A 18 26.55 -20.39 -18.40
CA SER A 18 27.95 -20.80 -18.34
C SER A 18 28.78 -19.66 -17.74
N GLY A 19 29.15 -19.82 -16.47
CA GLY A 19 30.05 -18.90 -15.77
C GLY A 19 30.49 -19.53 -14.45
N SER A 20 31.78 -19.65 -14.24
CA SER A 20 32.43 -20.21 -13.05
C SER A 20 32.01 -19.48 -11.77
N ALA A 21 31.42 -20.19 -10.84
CA ALA A 21 30.92 -19.68 -9.57
C ALA A 21 31.97 -19.84 -8.47
N GLN A 22 32.13 -18.80 -7.63
CA GLN A 22 32.77 -18.93 -6.32
C GLN A 22 31.74 -19.39 -5.29
N ASP A 23 32.10 -20.31 -4.38
CA ASP A 23 31.21 -20.92 -3.39
C ASP A 23 30.49 -19.92 -2.45
N SER A 24 31.03 -18.72 -2.27
CA SER A 24 30.46 -17.65 -1.44
C SER A 24 29.19 -17.02 -2.00
N LEU A 25 28.90 -17.22 -3.30
CA LEU A 25 27.71 -16.67 -3.99
C LEU A 25 26.46 -17.50 -3.79
N LEU A 26 26.59 -18.75 -3.35
CA LEU A 26 25.52 -19.73 -3.26
C LEU A 26 24.45 -19.37 -2.20
N LEU A 27 24.78 -18.58 -1.19
CA LEU A 27 23.87 -18.24 -0.09
C LEU A 27 23.18 -16.88 -0.26
N ARG A 28 23.32 -16.20 -1.39
CA ARG A 28 22.66 -14.93 -1.64
C ARG A 28 21.15 -15.09 -1.50
N ASP A 29 20.54 -14.30 -0.62
CA ASP A 29 19.10 -14.12 -0.53
C ASP A 29 18.75 -12.72 -1.04
N TYR A 30 17.85 -12.64 -2.03
CA TYR A 30 17.45 -11.37 -2.64
C TYR A 30 16.87 -10.40 -1.62
N GLN A 31 15.98 -10.88 -0.76
CA GLN A 31 15.32 -10.05 0.23
C GLN A 31 16.32 -9.51 1.26
N PHE A 32 17.28 -10.36 1.68
CA PHE A 32 18.34 -9.93 2.58
C PHE A 32 19.20 -8.82 1.96
N VAL A 33 19.59 -8.97 0.69
CA VAL A 33 20.37 -7.96 -0.03
C VAL A 33 19.60 -6.65 -0.13
N ARG A 34 18.33 -6.70 -0.52
CA ARG A 34 17.48 -5.52 -0.66
C ARG A 34 17.26 -4.79 0.66
N GLN A 35 16.98 -5.51 1.74
CA GLN A 35 16.70 -4.93 3.05
C GLN A 35 17.95 -4.51 3.83
N SER A 36 19.13 -4.92 3.36
CA SER A 36 20.38 -4.63 4.05
C SER A 36 20.77 -3.15 4.04
N ASP A 37 20.40 -2.42 3.01
CA ASP A 37 20.65 -0.98 2.86
C ASP A 37 19.32 -0.22 2.76
N PRO A 38 19.01 0.72 3.66
CA PRO A 38 17.77 1.48 3.64
C PRO A 38 17.59 2.32 2.36
N TRP A 39 18.69 2.71 1.71
CA TRP A 39 18.65 3.41 0.43
C TRP A 39 18.08 2.57 -0.71
N LEU A 40 18.27 1.25 -0.70
CA LEU A 40 17.74 0.34 -1.73
C LEU A 40 16.23 0.09 -1.57
N THR A 41 15.70 0.31 -0.37
CA THR A 41 14.25 0.19 -0.10
C THR A 41 13.50 1.49 -0.31
N HIS A 42 14.21 2.62 -0.34
CA HIS A 42 13.65 3.94 -0.58
C HIS A 42 13.35 4.17 -2.08
N HIS A 43 12.51 5.15 -2.40
CA HIS A 43 12.14 5.47 -3.79
C HIS A 43 13.20 6.31 -4.54
N ASN A 44 14.18 6.90 -3.86
CA ASN A 44 15.28 7.63 -4.47
C ASN A 44 16.23 6.70 -5.23
N ALA A 45 16.10 6.65 -6.56
CA ALA A 45 16.90 5.76 -7.41
C ALA A 45 18.38 6.17 -7.54
N ALA A 46 18.78 7.38 -7.16
CA ALA A 46 20.20 7.79 -7.20
C ALA A 46 21.05 6.88 -6.33
N ALA A 47 20.52 6.40 -5.22
CA ALA A 47 21.20 5.50 -4.31
C ALA A 47 21.37 4.06 -4.83
N LEU A 48 20.81 3.69 -5.96
CA LEU A 48 21.04 2.38 -6.61
C LEU A 48 22.55 2.15 -6.89
N THR A 49 23.32 3.20 -7.12
CA THR A 49 24.79 3.10 -7.30
C THR A 49 25.50 2.47 -6.12
N ARG A 50 24.88 2.49 -4.93
CA ARG A 50 25.37 1.85 -3.69
C ARG A 50 25.19 0.32 -3.68
N PHE A 51 24.41 -0.22 -4.63
CA PHE A 51 24.23 -1.66 -4.74
C PHE A 51 25.58 -2.35 -5.00
N ALA A 52 26.01 -3.16 -4.06
CA ALA A 52 27.38 -3.70 -4.03
C ALA A 52 27.56 -4.98 -4.84
N VAL A 53 26.48 -5.60 -5.27
CA VAL A 53 26.49 -6.87 -5.99
C VAL A 53 26.36 -6.59 -7.48
N ASP A 54 26.99 -7.39 -8.34
CA ASP A 54 26.91 -7.16 -9.78
C ASP A 54 25.49 -7.33 -10.33
N ASN A 55 24.90 -8.48 -10.07
CA ASN A 55 23.55 -8.79 -10.54
C ASN A 55 22.85 -9.72 -9.55
N ILE A 56 21.56 -9.52 -9.34
CA ILE A 56 20.69 -10.48 -8.64
C ILE A 56 19.27 -10.34 -9.17
N VAL A 57 18.63 -11.46 -9.44
CA VAL A 57 17.25 -11.52 -9.91
C VAL A 57 16.49 -12.52 -9.05
N GLU A 58 15.27 -12.16 -8.66
CA GLU A 58 14.30 -13.06 -8.04
C GLU A 58 13.04 -13.13 -8.88
N ALA A 59 12.54 -14.33 -9.13
CA ALA A 59 11.23 -14.58 -9.70
C ALA A 59 10.44 -15.51 -8.78
N GLU A 60 9.21 -15.15 -8.45
CA GLU A 60 8.36 -15.92 -7.55
C GLU A 60 6.91 -15.94 -8.06
N ALA A 61 6.28 -17.11 -8.02
CA ALA A 61 4.85 -17.28 -8.21
C ALA A 61 4.22 -17.75 -6.90
N THR A 62 3.15 -17.08 -6.48
CA THR A 62 2.46 -17.37 -5.22
C THR A 62 0.98 -17.63 -5.48
N LEU A 63 0.42 -18.66 -4.87
CA LEU A 63 -1.01 -18.95 -4.82
C LEU A 63 -1.46 -18.86 -3.36
N THR A 64 -2.51 -18.07 -3.13
CA THR A 64 -3.06 -17.84 -1.80
C THR A 64 -4.55 -18.13 -1.78
N LYS A 65 -5.02 -18.87 -0.77
CA LYS A 65 -6.42 -19.19 -0.53
C LYS A 65 -6.81 -18.69 0.85
N GLY A 66 -7.80 -17.79 0.91
CA GLY A 66 -8.40 -17.32 2.16
C GLY A 66 -9.78 -17.94 2.38
N ASN A 67 -10.12 -18.24 3.65
CA ASN A 67 -11.44 -18.71 4.05
C ASN A 67 -11.74 -18.33 5.50
N GLY A 68 -12.93 -17.78 5.74
CA GLY A 68 -13.42 -17.43 7.08
C GLY A 68 -14.12 -16.08 7.14
N GLY A 69 -14.94 -15.89 8.14
CA GLY A 69 -15.86 -14.75 8.27
C GLY A 69 -15.33 -13.56 9.05
N LEU A 70 -14.14 -13.64 9.65
CA LEU A 70 -13.49 -12.48 10.28
C LEU A 70 -12.84 -11.60 9.21
N VAL A 71 -13.67 -10.80 8.56
CA VAL A 71 -13.33 -9.92 7.43
C VAL A 71 -14.01 -8.57 7.57
N ASN A 72 -13.44 -7.53 6.95
CA ASN A 72 -14.05 -6.20 6.93
C ASN A 72 -15.32 -6.17 6.03
N PHE A 73 -16.04 -5.06 6.02
CA PHE A 73 -17.30 -4.92 5.28
C PHE A 73 -17.14 -5.03 3.75
N ASP A 74 -15.96 -4.65 3.23
CA ASP A 74 -15.58 -4.66 1.81
C ASP A 74 -14.71 -5.86 1.40
N ASP A 75 -14.38 -6.74 2.35
CA ASP A 75 -13.58 -7.94 2.13
C ASP A 75 -14.44 -9.19 1.84
N SER A 76 -13.77 -10.25 1.39
CA SER A 76 -14.39 -11.53 1.07
C SER A 76 -14.04 -12.62 2.08
N GLN A 77 -15.06 -13.38 2.49
CA GLN A 77 -14.89 -14.59 3.28
C GLN A 77 -14.15 -15.71 2.55
N ASN A 78 -14.11 -15.69 1.22
CA ASN A 78 -13.56 -16.74 0.40
C ASN A 78 -12.78 -16.14 -0.76
N THR A 79 -11.45 -16.09 -0.63
CA THR A 79 -10.55 -15.49 -1.61
C THR A 79 -9.65 -16.52 -2.29
N LEU A 80 -9.33 -16.27 -3.55
CA LEU A 80 -8.27 -16.94 -4.28
C LEU A 80 -7.42 -15.88 -4.98
N GLN A 81 -6.11 -15.92 -4.75
CA GLN A 81 -5.17 -14.98 -5.32
C GLN A 81 -3.99 -15.71 -5.93
N GLY A 82 -3.65 -15.37 -7.16
CA GLY A 82 -2.43 -15.79 -7.85
C GLY A 82 -1.56 -14.57 -8.12
N ASN A 83 -0.32 -14.59 -7.69
CA ASN A 83 0.64 -13.51 -7.91
C ASN A 83 1.89 -14.06 -8.57
N VAL A 84 2.39 -13.36 -9.58
CA VAL A 84 3.70 -13.62 -10.19
C VAL A 84 4.49 -12.32 -10.17
N ARG A 85 5.71 -12.38 -9.66
CA ARG A 85 6.61 -11.21 -9.63
C ARG A 85 8.01 -11.58 -10.05
N THR A 86 8.69 -10.62 -10.66
CA THR A 86 10.13 -10.68 -10.93
C THR A 86 10.73 -9.34 -10.54
N GLU A 87 11.82 -9.38 -9.81
CA GLU A 87 12.57 -8.19 -9.40
C GLU A 87 14.06 -8.40 -9.68
N SER A 88 14.76 -7.35 -10.09
CA SER A 88 16.18 -7.44 -10.45
C SER A 88 16.94 -6.16 -10.12
N PHE A 89 18.17 -6.34 -9.65
CA PHE A 89 19.21 -5.32 -9.68
C PHE A 89 20.27 -5.74 -10.67
N TYR A 90 20.68 -4.81 -11.53
CA TYR A 90 21.66 -5.06 -12.58
C TYR A 90 22.65 -3.92 -12.69
N ARG A 91 23.95 -4.23 -12.53
CA ARG A 91 25.03 -3.28 -12.71
C ARG A 91 25.48 -3.30 -14.17
N LEU A 92 25.09 -2.27 -14.92
CA LEU A 92 25.44 -2.11 -16.34
C LEU A 92 26.91 -1.70 -16.53
N SER A 93 27.44 -0.90 -15.61
CA SER A 93 28.83 -0.45 -15.59
C SER A 93 29.25 -0.10 -14.16
N PRO A 94 30.53 0.18 -13.91
CA PRO A 94 30.97 0.63 -12.58
C PRO A 94 30.17 1.81 -12.02
N SER A 95 29.66 2.70 -12.91
CA SER A 95 28.93 3.91 -12.53
C SER A 95 27.42 3.84 -12.76
N VAL A 96 26.87 2.75 -13.34
CA VAL A 96 25.44 2.67 -13.69
C VAL A 96 24.83 1.40 -13.12
N VAL A 97 23.81 1.57 -12.27
CA VAL A 97 23.01 0.47 -11.72
C VAL A 97 21.55 0.68 -12.08
N THR A 98 20.89 -0.39 -12.49
CA THR A 98 19.46 -0.40 -12.79
C THR A 98 18.71 -1.32 -11.84
N PHE A 99 17.47 -0.98 -11.60
CA PHE A 99 16.47 -1.78 -10.90
C PHE A 99 15.26 -1.99 -11.80
N GLY A 100 14.71 -3.19 -11.80
CA GLY A 100 13.49 -3.51 -12.53
C GLY A 100 12.61 -4.45 -11.73
N ALA A 101 11.29 -4.22 -11.75
CA ALA A 101 10.32 -5.13 -11.17
C ALA A 101 9.07 -5.19 -12.02
N ILE A 102 8.53 -6.39 -12.19
CA ILE A 102 7.26 -6.67 -12.87
C ILE A 102 6.45 -7.58 -11.99
N SER A 103 5.18 -7.25 -11.76
CA SER A 103 4.27 -8.15 -11.09
C SER A 103 2.89 -8.17 -11.74
N TYR A 104 2.27 -9.34 -11.68
CA TYR A 104 0.88 -9.57 -12.03
C TYR A 104 0.17 -10.22 -10.86
N ASP A 105 -0.95 -9.66 -10.46
CA ASP A 105 -1.80 -10.15 -9.38
C ASP A 105 -3.20 -10.40 -9.91
N ASN A 106 -3.70 -11.61 -9.75
CA ASN A 106 -5.05 -12.01 -10.08
C ASN A 106 -5.76 -12.43 -8.80
N TRP A 107 -6.76 -11.65 -8.40
CA TRP A 107 -7.49 -11.86 -7.17
C TRP A 107 -8.99 -12.03 -7.43
N THR A 108 -9.60 -12.94 -6.72
CA THR A 108 -11.05 -13.19 -6.75
C THR A 108 -11.57 -13.36 -5.33
N GLY A 109 -12.62 -12.59 -4.99
CA GLY A 109 -13.39 -12.74 -3.77
C GLY A 109 -14.82 -13.14 -4.08
N ARG A 110 -15.41 -14.01 -3.25
CA ARG A 110 -16.81 -14.44 -3.35
C ARG A 110 -17.65 -13.74 -2.29
N ASP A 111 -18.94 -13.62 -2.56
CA ASP A 111 -19.94 -13.12 -1.63
C ASP A 111 -19.59 -11.74 -1.03
N MET A 112 -19.17 -10.83 -1.91
CA MET A 112 -18.74 -9.48 -1.59
C MET A 112 -19.83 -8.45 -1.84
N THR A 113 -19.82 -7.45 -0.98
CA THR A 113 -20.59 -6.21 -1.04
C THR A 113 -19.65 -5.04 -0.76
N GLY A 114 -20.13 -3.91 -0.29
CA GLY A 114 -19.33 -2.80 0.23
C GLY A 114 -18.75 -1.92 -0.87
N SER A 115 -17.53 -1.43 -0.68
CA SER A 115 -16.88 -0.45 -1.56
C SER A 115 -16.82 -0.90 -3.01
N ALA A 116 -17.15 0.02 -3.92
CA ALA A 116 -16.94 -0.14 -5.34
C ALA A 116 -15.54 0.32 -5.77
N PHE A 117 -14.86 1.17 -5.01
CA PHE A 117 -13.49 1.58 -5.31
C PHE A 117 -12.47 0.48 -4.96
N MET A 118 -11.40 0.49 -5.73
CA MET A 118 -10.21 -0.32 -5.47
C MET A 118 -9.15 0.48 -4.70
N LEU A 119 -9.10 1.80 -4.93
CA LEU A 119 -8.28 2.73 -4.17
C LEU A 119 -8.76 2.81 -2.73
N GLN A 120 -7.80 2.80 -1.82
CA GLN A 120 -8.05 3.06 -0.40
C GLN A 120 -7.82 4.53 -0.07
N ARG A 121 -8.39 4.99 1.05
CA ARG A 121 -8.26 6.38 1.52
C ARG A 121 -8.73 7.39 0.48
N THR A 122 -9.84 7.08 -0.19
CA THR A 122 -10.47 7.98 -1.17
C THR A 122 -11.19 9.14 -0.48
N PRO A 123 -11.40 10.28 -1.17
CA PRO A 123 -12.14 11.42 -0.62
C PRO A 123 -13.57 11.06 -0.21
N PHE A 124 -14.19 10.18 -0.96
CA PHE A 124 -15.48 9.55 -0.64
C PHE A 124 -15.43 8.09 -1.11
N ASP A 125 -16.34 7.27 -0.64
CA ASP A 125 -16.51 5.90 -1.14
C ASP A 125 -17.86 5.74 -1.85
N LEU A 126 -17.93 4.79 -2.75
CA LEU A 126 -19.16 4.34 -3.39
C LEU A 126 -19.54 2.99 -2.80
N VAL A 127 -20.37 3.01 -1.76
CA VAL A 127 -20.77 1.80 -1.05
C VAL A 127 -22.04 1.26 -1.66
N GLU A 128 -21.96 0.07 -2.23
CA GLU A 128 -23.09 -0.59 -2.84
C GLU A 128 -24.16 -0.95 -1.80
N ASP A 129 -25.44 -0.60 -2.11
CA ASP A 129 -26.56 -1.14 -1.34
C ASP A 129 -26.59 -2.66 -1.53
N SER A 130 -26.32 -3.38 -0.50
CA SER A 130 -26.96 -4.63 -0.17
C SER A 130 -26.09 -5.69 0.48
N LEU A 131 -26.30 -5.88 1.75
CA LEU A 131 -26.18 -7.18 2.42
C LEU A 131 -26.99 -8.27 1.69
N ASN A 132 -28.03 -7.89 0.91
CA ASN A 132 -28.94 -8.79 0.23
C ASN A 132 -28.53 -9.18 -1.19
N ASN A 133 -27.42 -8.64 -1.71
CA ASN A 133 -26.96 -8.94 -3.06
C ASN A 133 -25.44 -9.15 -3.17
N PRO A 134 -24.83 -9.96 -2.29
CA PRO A 134 -23.41 -10.25 -2.38
C PRO A 134 -23.06 -10.92 -3.72
N GLY A 135 -21.94 -10.56 -4.30
CA GLY A 135 -21.49 -11.05 -5.59
C GLY A 135 -20.00 -11.37 -5.62
N ARG A 136 -19.59 -12.09 -6.66
CA ARG A 136 -18.17 -12.31 -6.91
C ARG A 136 -17.53 -11.03 -7.44
N LYS A 137 -16.44 -10.57 -6.81
CA LYS A 137 -15.58 -9.52 -7.33
C LYS A 137 -14.25 -10.11 -7.80
N HIS A 138 -13.67 -9.51 -8.83
CA HIS A 138 -12.43 -9.96 -9.45
C HIS A 138 -11.55 -8.77 -9.78
N ARG A 139 -10.24 -8.92 -9.52
CA ARG A 139 -9.26 -7.88 -9.76
C ARG A 139 -8.03 -8.45 -10.45
N ASP A 140 -7.60 -7.78 -11.53
CA ASP A 140 -6.32 -7.98 -12.19
C ASP A 140 -5.47 -6.73 -12.01
N THR A 141 -4.26 -6.89 -11.49
CA THR A 141 -3.33 -5.79 -11.25
C THR A 141 -2.00 -6.07 -11.92
N TYR A 142 -1.52 -5.13 -12.71
CA TYR A 142 -0.22 -5.14 -13.37
C TYR A 142 0.62 -4.01 -12.80
N ARG A 143 1.83 -4.30 -12.35
CA ARG A 143 2.77 -3.28 -11.88
C ARG A 143 4.11 -3.43 -12.55
N LEU A 144 4.66 -2.30 -13.00
CA LEU A 144 5.96 -2.16 -13.62
C LEU A 144 6.76 -1.12 -12.85
N VAL A 145 7.95 -1.49 -12.41
CA VAL A 145 8.89 -0.54 -11.78
C VAL A 145 10.19 -0.57 -12.55
N GLY A 146 10.70 0.60 -12.87
CA GLY A 146 12.01 0.78 -13.47
C GLY A 146 12.78 1.85 -12.71
N GLY A 147 14.07 1.65 -12.48
CA GLY A 147 14.94 2.65 -11.87
C GLY A 147 16.35 2.59 -12.44
N VAL A 148 17.00 3.74 -12.51
CA VAL A 148 18.40 3.87 -12.88
C VAL A 148 19.08 4.85 -11.95
N GLY A 149 20.27 4.47 -11.46
CA GLY A 149 21.18 5.33 -10.73
C GLY A 149 22.51 5.44 -11.48
N VAL A 150 23.01 6.65 -11.61
CA VAL A 150 24.24 6.97 -12.33
C VAL A 150 25.18 7.77 -11.43
N ASP A 151 26.37 7.25 -11.19
CA ASP A 151 27.46 7.99 -10.54
C ASP A 151 28.08 8.93 -11.58
N ILE A 152 27.99 10.24 -11.32
CA ILE A 152 28.42 11.27 -12.25
C ILE A 152 29.83 11.74 -11.92
N TYR A 153 30.10 11.97 -10.62
CA TYR A 153 31.37 12.52 -10.18
C TYR A 153 31.65 12.24 -8.71
N LYS A 154 32.75 11.55 -8.40
CA LYS A 154 33.23 11.29 -7.02
C LYS A 154 32.17 10.73 -6.06
N GLY A 155 31.31 9.83 -6.56
CA GLY A 155 30.26 9.22 -5.77
C GLY A 155 28.96 10.05 -5.65
N VAL A 156 28.91 11.25 -6.29
CA VAL A 156 27.66 11.99 -6.49
C VAL A 156 26.86 11.29 -7.57
N SER A 157 25.66 10.87 -7.24
CA SER A 157 24.80 10.12 -8.16
C SER A 157 23.49 10.84 -8.43
N LEU A 158 22.98 10.68 -9.64
CA LEU A 158 21.62 11.02 -10.03
C LEU A 158 20.82 9.74 -10.29
N GLY A 159 19.52 9.81 -10.09
CA GLY A 159 18.65 8.68 -10.37
C GLY A 159 17.28 9.11 -10.85
N ALA A 160 16.67 8.20 -11.62
CA ALA A 160 15.30 8.32 -12.06
C ALA A 160 14.57 6.98 -11.80
N ARG A 161 13.31 7.06 -11.37
CA ARG A 161 12.45 5.89 -11.13
C ARG A 161 11.07 6.15 -11.68
N ILE A 162 10.52 5.13 -12.31
CA ILE A 162 9.11 5.04 -12.70
C ILE A 162 8.47 3.87 -11.93
N ASP A 163 7.27 4.07 -11.41
CA ASP A 163 6.44 3.03 -10.81
C ASP A 163 5.03 3.18 -11.42
N TYR A 164 4.61 2.19 -12.17
CA TYR A 164 3.36 2.22 -12.91
C TYR A 164 2.49 1.03 -12.53
N THR A 165 1.27 1.30 -12.07
CA THR A 165 0.27 0.28 -11.78
C THR A 165 -0.97 0.52 -12.64
N SER A 166 -1.44 -0.54 -13.29
CA SER A 166 -2.74 -0.57 -13.97
C SER A 166 -3.55 -1.74 -13.44
N ALA A 167 -4.84 -1.50 -13.19
CA ALA A 167 -5.69 -2.55 -12.70
C ALA A 167 -7.12 -2.44 -13.23
N ASN A 168 -7.78 -3.61 -13.29
CA ASN A 168 -9.20 -3.74 -13.54
C ASN A 168 -9.85 -4.38 -12.33
N TYR A 169 -11.03 -3.90 -11.94
CA TYR A 169 -11.81 -4.46 -10.85
C TYR A 169 -13.28 -4.54 -11.27
N ALA A 170 -13.92 -5.68 -11.06
CA ALA A 170 -15.28 -5.88 -11.52
C ALA A 170 -16.11 -6.76 -10.58
N LYS A 171 -17.38 -6.42 -10.43
CA LYS A 171 -18.39 -7.26 -9.78
C LYS A 171 -19.24 -7.97 -10.83
N TYR A 172 -19.55 -9.24 -10.63
CA TYR A 172 -20.26 -10.09 -11.58
C TYR A 172 -21.75 -10.30 -11.26
N LYS A 173 -22.28 -9.57 -10.29
CA LYS A 173 -23.69 -9.60 -9.91
C LYS A 173 -24.22 -8.17 -9.81
N ASP A 174 -25.45 -7.93 -10.27
CA ASP A 174 -26.06 -6.61 -10.32
C ASP A 174 -26.33 -6.03 -8.90
N LEU A 175 -26.12 -4.77 -8.59
CA LEU A 175 -25.52 -3.77 -9.47
C LEU A 175 -24.05 -4.14 -9.75
N ARG A 176 -23.65 -4.22 -11.04
CA ARG A 176 -22.28 -4.50 -11.43
C ARG A 176 -21.50 -3.22 -11.51
N HIS A 177 -20.24 -3.27 -11.13
CA HIS A 177 -19.29 -2.21 -11.45
C HIS A 177 -18.11 -2.76 -12.23
N LYS A 178 -17.49 -1.89 -13.01
CA LYS A 178 -16.23 -2.12 -13.71
C LYS A 178 -15.34 -0.92 -13.49
N ASN A 179 -14.17 -1.19 -12.91
CA ASN A 179 -13.20 -0.14 -12.63
C ASN A 179 -12.00 -0.27 -13.56
N LYS A 180 -11.43 0.87 -13.89
CA LYS A 180 -10.12 1.01 -14.52
C LYS A 180 -9.28 1.92 -13.66
N LEU A 181 -8.16 1.40 -13.18
CA LEU A 181 -7.21 2.14 -12.36
C LEU A 181 -5.90 2.33 -13.11
N MET A 182 -5.35 3.52 -13.00
CA MET A 182 -3.99 3.88 -13.37
C MET A 182 -3.34 4.64 -12.23
N ASP A 183 -2.13 4.24 -11.86
CA ASP A 183 -1.29 4.91 -10.87
C ASP A 183 0.13 5.00 -11.42
N LEU A 184 0.59 6.20 -11.72
CA LEU A 184 1.91 6.50 -12.27
C LEU A 184 2.67 7.38 -11.30
N GLN A 185 3.83 6.91 -10.83
CA GLN A 185 4.76 7.69 -10.03
C GLN A 185 6.10 7.84 -10.74
N LEU A 186 6.59 9.06 -10.84
CA LEU A 186 7.90 9.42 -11.37
C LEU A 186 8.73 10.05 -10.25
N THR A 187 9.94 9.58 -10.02
CA THR A 187 10.84 10.12 -8.99
C THR A 187 12.18 10.45 -9.63
N LEU A 188 12.67 11.65 -9.39
CA LEU A 188 14.03 12.09 -9.73
C LEU A 188 14.77 12.37 -8.44
N GLY A 189 15.97 11.82 -8.29
CA GLY A 189 16.69 11.92 -7.03
C GLY A 189 18.19 12.16 -7.20
N THR A 190 18.80 12.59 -6.11
CA THR A 190 20.23 12.80 -5.96
C THR A 190 20.75 12.06 -4.74
N TYR A 191 22.00 11.64 -4.80
CA TYR A 191 22.74 11.08 -3.67
C TYR A 191 24.14 11.72 -3.65
N ILE A 192 24.55 12.24 -2.48
CA ILE A 192 25.79 13.01 -2.30
C ILE A 192 26.53 12.49 -1.06
N PRO A 193 27.71 11.88 -1.20
CA PRO A 193 28.60 11.62 -0.07
C PRO A 193 29.30 12.90 0.34
N VAL A 194 28.75 13.60 1.34
CA VAL A 194 29.27 14.93 1.78
C VAL A 194 30.57 14.76 2.58
N LEU A 195 30.58 13.78 3.48
CA LEU A 195 31.75 13.44 4.33
C LEU A 195 31.87 11.91 4.41
N PRO A 196 33.01 11.37 4.81
CA PRO A 196 33.18 9.92 4.95
C PRO A 196 32.17 9.25 5.89
N TRP A 197 31.56 10.03 6.78
CA TRP A 197 30.56 9.57 7.75
C TRP A 197 29.15 10.12 7.49
N LEU A 198 28.95 10.99 6.47
CA LEU A 198 27.71 11.68 6.17
C LEU A 198 27.33 11.56 4.69
N ASN A 199 26.21 10.93 4.41
CA ASN A 199 25.59 10.89 3.10
C ASN A 199 24.24 11.61 3.15
N VAL A 200 23.92 12.33 2.11
CA VAL A 200 22.67 13.09 1.95
C VAL A 200 22.04 12.74 0.60
N GLY A 201 20.73 12.67 0.59
CA GLY A 201 19.93 12.53 -0.63
C GLY A 201 18.78 13.52 -0.64
N ALA A 202 18.33 13.82 -1.83
CA ALA A 202 17.11 14.57 -2.05
C ALA A 202 16.39 14.01 -3.26
N ASP A 203 15.07 14.06 -3.27
CA ASP A 203 14.29 13.67 -4.43
C ASP A 203 13.04 14.52 -4.59
N TYR A 204 12.52 14.47 -5.80
CA TYR A 204 11.23 15.03 -6.18
C TYR A 204 10.40 13.91 -6.79
N THR A 205 9.13 13.82 -6.37
CA THR A 205 8.19 12.82 -6.85
C THR A 205 6.95 13.50 -7.43
N TYR A 206 6.58 13.08 -8.64
CA TYR A 206 5.27 13.35 -9.24
C TYR A 206 4.48 12.04 -9.27
N ARG A 207 3.22 12.06 -8.83
CA ARG A 207 2.31 10.92 -8.93
C ARG A 207 0.98 11.35 -9.51
N ARG A 208 0.50 10.59 -10.48
CA ARG A 208 -0.85 10.74 -11.04
C ARG A 208 -1.62 9.46 -10.83
N GLN A 209 -2.79 9.58 -10.23
CA GLN A 209 -3.66 8.46 -9.91
C GLN A 209 -5.05 8.70 -10.48
N THR A 210 -5.64 7.68 -11.10
CA THR A 210 -6.99 7.75 -11.66
C THR A 210 -7.72 6.44 -11.43
N GLU A 211 -8.97 6.50 -11.01
CA GLU A 211 -9.87 5.36 -11.00
C GLU A 211 -11.24 5.75 -11.53
N SER A 212 -11.70 5.11 -12.60
CA SER A 212 -13.06 5.24 -13.10
C SER A 212 -13.90 4.05 -12.70
N VAL A 213 -15.14 4.29 -12.31
CA VAL A 213 -16.13 3.28 -11.94
C VAL A 213 -17.33 3.40 -12.87
N ASP A 214 -17.60 2.35 -13.65
CA ASP A 214 -18.77 2.25 -14.52
C ASP A 214 -19.77 1.26 -13.91
N PHE A 215 -20.96 1.74 -13.53
CA PHE A 215 -22.06 0.91 -13.01
C PHE A 215 -22.98 0.44 -14.12
N GLY A 216 -23.53 -0.76 -13.96
CA GLY A 216 -24.48 -1.31 -14.93
C GLY A 216 -25.24 -2.53 -14.44
N THR A 217 -26.35 -2.83 -15.12
CA THR A 217 -27.15 -4.05 -14.91
C THR A 217 -27.05 -4.96 -16.14
N TYR A 218 -27.20 -6.26 -15.91
CA TYR A 218 -27.33 -7.22 -16.99
C TYR A 218 -28.80 -7.38 -17.37
N GLY A 219 -29.15 -6.84 -18.53
CA GLY A 219 -30.54 -6.83 -19.02
C GLY A 219 -31.45 -5.82 -18.32
N LYS A 220 -32.75 -5.94 -18.57
CA LYS A 220 -33.77 -5.12 -17.91
C LYS A 220 -34.08 -5.69 -16.54
N SER A 221 -34.04 -4.85 -15.51
CA SER A 221 -34.38 -5.22 -14.13
C SER A 221 -35.38 -4.21 -13.58
N GLU A 222 -36.45 -4.70 -12.95
CA GLU A 222 -37.41 -3.88 -12.19
C GLU A 222 -36.89 -3.55 -10.78
N ARG A 223 -35.75 -4.17 -10.38
CA ARG A 223 -35.16 -3.94 -9.07
C ARG A 223 -34.53 -2.56 -9.03
N VAL A 224 -34.83 -1.82 -7.98
CA VAL A 224 -34.19 -0.55 -7.65
C VAL A 224 -32.89 -0.85 -6.92
N TYR A 225 -31.78 -0.37 -7.46
CA TYR A 225 -30.45 -0.43 -6.84
C TYR A 225 -30.08 0.94 -6.28
N LYS A 226 -29.47 0.95 -5.10
CA LYS A 226 -29.02 2.18 -4.43
C LYS A 226 -27.54 2.07 -4.12
N THR A 227 -26.85 3.22 -4.08
CA THR A 227 -25.44 3.33 -3.71
C THR A 227 -25.31 4.50 -2.74
N LEU A 228 -24.59 4.29 -1.64
CA LEU A 228 -24.22 5.37 -0.73
C LEU A 228 -22.93 6.01 -1.23
N ILE A 229 -22.95 7.32 -1.42
CA ILE A 229 -21.74 8.12 -1.57
C ILE A 229 -21.31 8.49 -0.15
N ASP A 230 -20.41 7.68 0.40
CA ASP A 230 -19.94 7.82 1.78
C ASP A 230 -18.84 8.88 1.88
N TYR A 231 -19.13 9.98 2.53
CA TYR A 231 -18.16 11.04 2.80
C TYR A 231 -17.29 10.74 4.02
N GLY A 232 -17.71 9.83 4.88
CA GLY A 232 -17.01 9.34 6.06
C GLY A 232 -17.95 8.70 7.05
N ALA A 233 -17.51 7.60 7.68
CA ALA A 233 -18.27 6.87 8.69
C ALA A 233 -19.70 6.48 8.26
N PHE A 234 -19.87 6.13 6.99
CA PHE A 234 -21.16 5.79 6.35
C PHE A 234 -22.20 6.91 6.42
N MET A 235 -21.75 8.16 6.38
CA MET A 235 -22.62 9.32 6.22
C MET A 235 -22.40 9.96 4.85
N GLY A 236 -23.50 10.18 4.11
CA GLY A 236 -23.46 10.80 2.80
C GLY A 236 -24.78 10.71 2.05
N ARG A 237 -24.73 10.79 0.74
CA ARG A 237 -25.91 10.78 -0.14
C ARG A 237 -26.21 9.37 -0.64
N VAL A 238 -27.48 8.98 -0.61
CA VAL A 238 -27.94 7.75 -1.26
C VAL A 238 -28.42 8.10 -2.67
N GLU A 239 -27.78 7.51 -3.67
CA GLU A 239 -28.14 7.66 -5.08
C GLU A 239 -28.83 6.40 -5.60
N GLN A 240 -29.89 6.58 -6.38
CA GLN A 240 -30.56 5.49 -7.05
C GLN A 240 -29.95 5.27 -8.43
N PHE A 241 -29.64 4.02 -8.77
CA PHE A 241 -29.14 3.69 -10.10
C PHE A 241 -30.18 4.00 -11.18
N GLY A 242 -29.72 4.58 -12.31
CA GLY A 242 -30.57 4.98 -13.43
C GLY A 242 -31.13 6.39 -13.33
N ASN A 243 -30.91 7.09 -12.21
CA ASN A 243 -31.10 8.53 -12.12
C ASN A 243 -29.82 9.26 -12.53
N GLU A 244 -29.93 10.50 -12.92
CA GLU A 244 -28.75 11.33 -13.19
C GLU A 244 -27.91 11.49 -11.92
N GLY A 245 -26.64 11.08 -11.95
CA GLY A 245 -25.77 11.17 -10.78
C GLY A 245 -24.55 10.26 -10.84
N PHE A 246 -23.97 9.95 -9.68
CA PHE A 246 -22.75 9.15 -9.55
C PHE A 246 -22.91 7.69 -9.99
N THR A 247 -24.12 7.17 -9.96
CA THR A 247 -24.41 5.77 -10.30
C THR A 247 -24.96 5.58 -11.70
N ASP A 248 -25.09 6.65 -12.50
CA ASP A 248 -25.54 6.55 -13.87
C ASP A 248 -24.45 5.93 -14.77
N LYS A 249 -24.83 4.88 -15.49
CA LYS A 249 -23.96 4.18 -16.43
C LYS A 249 -23.42 5.08 -17.55
N ALA A 250 -24.19 6.08 -18.00
CA ALA A 250 -23.77 7.00 -19.04
C ALA A 250 -22.62 7.93 -18.59
N ARG A 251 -22.31 7.95 -17.31
CA ARG A 251 -21.33 8.84 -16.68
C ARG A 251 -20.15 8.06 -16.11
N GLU A 252 -19.39 7.41 -16.98
CA GLU A 252 -18.08 6.86 -16.59
C GLU A 252 -17.18 8.03 -16.15
N MET A 253 -17.19 8.31 -14.83
CA MET A 253 -16.49 9.44 -14.23
C MET A 253 -15.22 8.94 -13.52
N PRO A 254 -14.07 9.52 -13.81
CA PRO A 254 -12.85 9.19 -13.10
C PRO A 254 -12.68 10.04 -11.83
N LEU A 255 -12.16 9.40 -10.79
CA LEU A 255 -11.50 10.06 -9.67
C LEU A 255 -10.05 10.33 -10.10
N PHE A 256 -9.65 11.59 -10.13
CA PHE A 256 -8.30 12.04 -10.45
C PHE A 256 -7.59 12.58 -9.21
N GLU A 257 -6.30 12.28 -9.11
CA GLU A 257 -5.41 12.92 -8.14
C GLU A 257 -4.03 13.13 -8.78
N ASP A 258 -3.53 14.35 -8.74
CA ASP A 258 -2.16 14.71 -9.09
C ASP A 258 -1.42 15.14 -7.82
N ARG A 259 -0.26 14.52 -7.54
CA ARG A 259 0.52 14.71 -6.32
C ARG A 259 1.94 15.13 -6.66
N HIS A 260 2.44 16.13 -5.93
CA HIS A 260 3.81 16.61 -5.98
C HIS A 260 4.45 16.44 -4.61
N GLY A 261 5.64 15.87 -4.56
CA GLY A 261 6.34 15.61 -3.31
C GLY A 261 7.83 15.92 -3.41
N ALA A 262 8.43 16.17 -2.27
CA ALA A 262 9.87 16.32 -2.09
C ALA A 262 10.33 15.52 -0.89
N GLY A 263 11.47 14.85 -1.04
CA GLY A 263 12.09 14.03 -0.02
C GLY A 263 13.52 14.47 0.30
N LEU A 264 13.89 14.31 1.57
CA LEU A 264 15.25 14.50 2.06
C LEU A 264 15.69 13.25 2.81
N GLN A 265 16.89 12.76 2.51
CA GLN A 265 17.47 11.59 3.15
C GLN A 265 18.82 11.94 3.77
N LEU A 266 19.08 11.36 4.94
CA LEU A 266 20.32 11.51 5.69
C LEU A 266 20.81 10.15 6.17
N GLU A 267 22.09 9.86 5.99
CA GLU A 267 22.73 8.71 6.59
C GLU A 267 23.99 9.12 7.33
N LEU A 268 24.07 8.71 8.60
CA LEU A 268 25.24 8.91 9.46
C LEU A 268 25.94 7.57 9.71
N ARG A 269 27.25 7.54 9.43
CA ARG A 269 28.16 6.40 9.69
C ARG A 269 29.35 6.89 10.50
N PRO A 270 29.31 6.84 11.84
CA PRO A 270 30.43 7.31 12.66
C PRO A 270 31.79 6.66 12.27
N GLN A 271 32.84 7.47 12.21
CA GLN A 271 34.16 7.05 11.71
C GLN A 271 34.82 5.90 12.48
N SER A 272 34.45 5.67 13.74
CA SER A 272 34.88 4.49 14.50
C SER A 272 34.42 3.16 13.86
N ALA A 273 33.58 3.24 12.87
CA ALA A 273 33.03 2.13 12.09
C ALA A 273 33.77 1.87 10.75
N ILE A 274 34.67 2.77 10.30
CA ILE A 274 35.36 2.61 9.02
C ILE A 274 36.73 1.94 9.25
N CYS A 275 36.86 0.70 8.80
CA CYS A 275 38.13 -0.07 8.68
C CYS A 275 39.15 0.14 9.80
N SER A 276 38.73 0.20 11.06
CA SER A 276 39.66 0.16 12.19
C SER A 276 40.12 -1.27 12.43
N PRO A 277 41.41 -1.52 12.77
CA PRO A 277 41.90 -2.82 13.27
C PRO A 277 41.07 -3.37 14.44
N SER A 278 40.25 -2.53 15.08
CA SER A 278 39.29 -2.85 16.14
C SER A 278 38.17 -3.83 15.74
N LEU A 279 37.97 -4.14 14.46
CA LEU A 279 37.12 -5.29 14.08
C LEU A 279 37.70 -6.63 14.53
N ARG A 280 39.02 -6.70 14.72
CA ARG A 280 39.68 -7.82 15.42
C ARG A 280 39.35 -7.84 16.91
N GLU A 281 38.97 -6.68 17.50
CA GLU A 281 38.66 -6.49 18.92
C GLU A 281 37.16 -6.58 19.25
N GLY A 282 36.28 -6.94 18.29
CA GLY A 282 34.83 -7.18 18.55
C GLY A 282 33.99 -5.92 18.74
N ARG A 283 34.45 -4.74 18.36
CA ARG A 283 33.67 -3.50 18.41
C ARG A 283 32.59 -3.49 17.30
N GLY A 284 31.36 -3.14 17.67
CA GLY A 284 30.22 -3.05 16.73
C GLY A 284 30.26 -1.78 15.87
N ARG A 285 29.52 -1.81 14.77
CA ARG A 285 29.27 -0.66 13.87
C ARG A 285 27.88 -0.13 14.08
N LEU A 286 27.76 1.18 14.22
CA LEU A 286 26.49 1.89 14.30
C LEU A 286 26.28 2.68 13.01
N SER A 287 25.08 2.63 12.45
CA SER A 287 24.62 3.54 11.40
C SER A 287 23.21 4.02 11.70
N PHE A 288 22.94 5.24 11.28
CA PHE A 288 21.63 5.86 11.38
C PHE A 288 21.22 6.36 9.99
N PHE A 289 19.99 6.07 9.60
CA PHE A 289 19.35 6.58 8.38
C PHE A 289 18.04 7.25 8.76
N ALA A 290 17.75 8.38 8.13
CA ALA A 290 16.46 9.05 8.21
C ALA A 290 16.05 9.55 6.83
N ALA A 291 14.78 9.47 6.53
CA ALA A 291 14.15 10.05 5.35
C ALA A 291 12.88 10.79 5.78
N LEU A 292 12.69 11.98 5.24
CA LEU A 292 11.51 12.82 5.44
C LEU A 292 10.95 13.17 4.07
N ASP A 293 9.70 12.76 3.82
CA ASP A 293 9.00 13.04 2.57
C ASP A 293 7.73 13.83 2.87
N PHE A 294 7.54 14.93 2.17
CA PHE A 294 6.30 15.71 2.17
C PHE A 294 5.72 15.72 0.77
N SER A 295 4.40 15.57 0.67
CA SER A 295 3.70 15.69 -0.61
C SER A 295 2.34 16.32 -0.44
N HIS A 296 1.97 17.13 -1.43
CA HIS A 296 0.67 17.76 -1.59
C HIS A 296 0.00 17.21 -2.86
N ALA A 297 -1.28 16.86 -2.75
CA ALA A 297 -2.08 16.39 -3.85
C ALA A 297 -3.34 17.22 -4.01
N THR A 298 -3.77 17.39 -5.24
CA THR A 298 -5.07 17.93 -5.59
C THR A 298 -5.78 16.99 -6.53
N GLY A 299 -7.09 16.84 -6.36
CA GLY A 299 -7.84 15.94 -7.19
C GLY A 299 -9.29 16.35 -7.34
N TYR A 300 -10.01 15.62 -8.18
CA TYR A 300 -11.41 15.85 -8.44
C TYR A 300 -12.08 14.56 -8.94
N TYR A 301 -13.41 14.48 -8.79
CA TYR A 301 -14.22 13.44 -9.40
C TYR A 301 -15.10 14.04 -10.49
N GLY A 302 -15.03 13.49 -11.70
CA GLY A 302 -15.75 13.99 -12.86
C GLY A 302 -14.82 14.39 -14.01
N ARG A 303 -15.26 15.32 -14.84
CA ARG A 303 -14.49 15.83 -15.97
C ARG A 303 -14.48 17.35 -15.97
N ARG A 304 -13.30 17.94 -16.00
CA ARG A 304 -13.12 19.39 -16.09
C ARG A 304 -13.26 19.86 -17.53
N SER A 305 -14.47 20.25 -17.89
CA SER A 305 -14.82 20.86 -19.18
C SER A 305 -16.04 21.74 -18.99
N PRO A 306 -16.20 22.82 -19.75
CA PRO A 306 -17.42 23.64 -19.70
C PRO A 306 -18.72 22.85 -19.97
N TYR A 307 -18.61 21.72 -20.64
CA TYR A 307 -19.73 20.88 -21.07
C TYR A 307 -19.87 19.58 -20.28
N THR A 308 -19.07 19.39 -19.24
CA THR A 308 -19.09 18.19 -18.38
C THR A 308 -19.11 18.60 -16.92
N ILE A 309 -19.54 17.68 -16.06
CA ILE A 309 -19.69 17.95 -14.62
C ILE A 309 -18.45 17.52 -13.87
N THR A 310 -17.96 18.41 -12.99
CA THR A 310 -17.09 18.07 -11.87
C THR A 310 -17.95 18.02 -10.61
N TYR A 311 -17.98 16.87 -9.92
CA TYR A 311 -18.84 16.67 -8.75
C TYR A 311 -18.18 17.03 -7.45
N THR A 312 -16.90 16.72 -7.31
CA THR A 312 -16.13 16.99 -6.09
C THR A 312 -14.72 17.42 -6.42
N ASN A 313 -14.14 18.25 -5.55
CA ASN A 313 -12.71 18.52 -5.48
C ASN A 313 -12.17 18.08 -4.12
N HIS A 314 -10.92 17.68 -4.07
CA HIS A 314 -10.24 17.34 -2.84
C HIS A 314 -8.79 17.80 -2.87
N ASP A 315 -8.26 18.03 -1.69
CA ASP A 315 -6.84 18.26 -1.43
C ASP A 315 -6.34 17.31 -0.35
N ARG A 316 -5.06 16.96 -0.43
CA ARG A 316 -4.44 15.99 0.47
C ARG A 316 -3.00 16.37 0.76
N ASP A 317 -2.64 16.36 2.03
CA ASP A 317 -1.28 16.52 2.51
C ASP A 317 -0.77 15.24 3.16
N ILE A 318 0.46 14.84 2.84
CA ILE A 318 1.07 13.63 3.37
C ILE A 318 2.48 13.96 3.84
N LEU A 319 2.76 13.58 5.08
CA LEU A 319 4.08 13.61 5.69
C LEU A 319 4.51 12.18 6.04
N ASN A 320 5.67 11.74 5.54
CA ASN A 320 6.25 10.45 5.89
C ASN A 320 7.63 10.68 6.52
N LEU A 321 7.86 10.04 7.65
CA LEU A 321 9.16 9.95 8.32
C LEU A 321 9.55 8.48 8.40
N GLN A 322 10.71 8.14 7.88
CA GLN A 322 11.34 6.84 8.04
C GLN A 322 12.65 7.02 8.77
N SER A 323 12.93 6.21 9.78
CA SER A 323 14.22 6.18 10.42
C SER A 323 14.66 4.74 10.69
N ARG A 324 15.96 4.50 10.56
CA ARG A 324 16.57 3.19 10.81
C ARG A 324 17.87 3.36 11.58
N ILE A 325 17.97 2.68 12.71
CA ILE A 325 19.22 2.53 13.47
C ILE A 325 19.69 1.10 13.26
N THR A 326 20.91 0.93 12.79
CA THR A 326 21.51 -0.40 12.62
C THR A 326 22.77 -0.51 13.47
N TYR A 327 22.83 -1.55 14.29
CA TYR A 327 24.02 -1.92 15.03
C TYR A 327 24.47 -3.32 14.60
N ALA A 328 25.63 -3.41 13.96
CA ALA A 328 26.19 -4.65 13.45
C ALA A 328 27.43 -5.04 14.23
N ILE A 329 27.46 -6.25 14.74
CA ILE A 329 28.62 -6.91 15.36
C ILE A 329 28.99 -8.08 14.44
N ARG A 330 30.19 -8.63 14.66
CA ARG A 330 30.81 -9.70 13.87
C ARG A 330 29.86 -10.78 13.29
N THR A 331 28.87 -11.24 14.06
CA THR A 331 27.95 -12.34 13.68
C THR A 331 26.48 -11.97 13.84
N SER A 332 26.19 -10.74 14.25
CA SER A 332 24.82 -10.32 14.58
C SER A 332 24.57 -8.91 14.08
N ARG A 333 23.33 -8.64 13.70
CA ARG A 333 22.86 -7.33 13.28
C ARG A 333 21.54 -7.03 13.98
N PHE A 334 21.46 -5.89 14.59
CA PHE A 334 20.26 -5.37 15.22
C PHE A 334 19.81 -4.14 14.46
N THR A 335 18.54 -4.06 14.14
CA THR A 335 17.95 -2.94 13.40
C THR A 335 16.71 -2.49 14.15
N LEU A 336 16.61 -1.19 14.40
CA LEU A 336 15.39 -0.54 14.87
C LEU A 336 14.87 0.35 13.74
N ASP A 337 13.69 0.03 13.23
CA ASP A 337 12.96 0.82 12.25
C ASP A 337 11.83 1.55 12.93
N VAL A 338 11.72 2.85 12.70
CA VAL A 338 10.59 3.68 13.12
C VAL A 338 10.08 4.42 11.90
N ASN A 339 8.81 4.15 11.55
CA ASN A 339 8.14 4.82 10.45
C ASN A 339 6.89 5.53 10.99
N TYR A 340 6.71 6.76 10.55
CA TYR A 340 5.53 7.56 10.87
C TYR A 340 4.97 8.15 9.58
N SER A 341 3.66 8.08 9.42
CA SER A 341 2.93 8.71 8.32
C SER A 341 1.76 9.50 8.89
N ALA A 342 1.61 10.72 8.45
CA ALA A 342 0.45 11.55 8.71
C ALA A 342 -0.15 11.95 7.37
N GLU A 343 -1.45 11.75 7.21
CA GLU A 343 -2.19 12.07 6.00
C GLU A 343 -3.46 12.81 6.38
N GLU A 344 -3.71 13.95 5.74
CA GLU A 344 -4.91 14.75 5.86
C GLU A 344 -5.55 14.94 4.49
N LEU A 345 -6.84 14.71 4.39
CA LEU A 345 -7.62 14.81 3.16
C LEU A 345 -8.90 15.61 3.43
N ASN A 346 -9.14 16.63 2.61
CA ASN A 346 -10.33 17.45 2.62
C ASN A 346 -11.11 17.27 1.32
N ASN A 347 -12.40 16.99 1.42
CA ASN A 347 -13.29 16.80 0.28
C ASN A 347 -14.41 17.85 0.26
N ARG A 348 -14.67 18.40 -0.92
CA ARG A 348 -15.70 19.40 -1.15
C ARG A 348 -16.56 18.99 -2.34
N ALA A 349 -17.90 19.05 -2.18
CA ALA A 349 -18.81 18.88 -3.29
C ALA A 349 -18.94 20.17 -4.09
N GLU A 350 -18.89 20.05 -5.40
CA GLU A 350 -19.20 21.15 -6.30
C GLU A 350 -20.72 21.37 -6.35
N THR A 351 -21.13 22.62 -6.27
CA THR A 351 -22.50 23.06 -6.52
C THR A 351 -22.57 23.73 -7.89
N PHE A 352 -23.53 23.36 -8.71
CA PHE A 352 -23.62 23.89 -10.07
C PHE A 352 -25.07 24.00 -10.54
N ARG A 353 -25.27 24.88 -11.51
CA ARG A 353 -26.52 25.04 -12.24
C ARG A 353 -26.31 24.71 -13.71
N GLU A 354 -27.20 23.91 -14.26
CA GLU A 354 -27.21 23.65 -15.70
C GLU A 354 -27.82 24.83 -16.44
N MET A 355 -27.12 25.34 -17.43
CA MET A 355 -27.51 26.43 -18.29
C MET A 355 -27.48 25.97 -19.75
N THR A 356 -28.35 26.52 -20.58
CA THR A 356 -28.37 26.25 -22.03
C THR A 356 -27.96 27.49 -22.78
N ASN A 357 -26.97 27.40 -23.64
CA ASN A 357 -26.56 28.51 -24.49
C ASN A 357 -27.53 28.75 -25.67
N ALA A 358 -27.38 29.87 -26.38
CA ALA A 358 -28.25 30.21 -27.52
C ALA A 358 -28.20 29.17 -28.67
N GLY A 359 -27.19 28.33 -28.73
CA GLY A 359 -27.08 27.24 -29.70
C GLY A 359 -27.66 25.91 -29.22
N GLY A 360 -28.31 25.87 -28.05
CA GLY A 360 -28.93 24.65 -27.49
C GLY A 360 -27.96 23.69 -26.79
N ALA A 361 -26.70 24.07 -26.61
CA ALA A 361 -25.75 23.28 -25.86
C ALA A 361 -25.79 23.61 -24.37
N ASN A 362 -25.84 22.59 -23.53
CA ASN A 362 -25.80 22.76 -22.09
C ASN A 362 -24.38 23.03 -21.62
N TYR A 363 -24.24 23.93 -20.64
CA TYR A 363 -23.02 24.21 -19.91
C TYR A 363 -23.32 24.36 -18.43
N TYR A 364 -22.30 24.28 -17.57
CA TYR A 364 -22.47 24.29 -16.11
C TYR A 364 -21.83 25.54 -15.52
N GLU A 365 -22.60 26.26 -14.72
CA GLU A 365 -22.14 27.39 -13.92
C GLU A 365 -21.92 26.91 -12.48
N TYR A 366 -20.69 27.01 -11.98
CA TYR A 366 -20.31 26.55 -10.66
C TYR A 366 -20.39 27.68 -9.63
N TYR A 367 -20.83 27.31 -8.44
CA TYR A 367 -20.84 28.16 -7.25
C TYR A 367 -19.75 27.69 -6.28
N ASP A 368 -19.66 28.34 -5.09
CA ASP A 368 -18.69 27.95 -4.08
C ASP A 368 -18.88 26.49 -3.64
N PRO A 369 -17.81 25.70 -3.59
CA PRO A 369 -17.90 24.31 -3.18
C PRO A 369 -18.23 24.19 -1.70
N VAL A 370 -19.00 23.15 -1.34
CA VAL A 370 -19.42 22.85 0.03
C VAL A 370 -18.57 21.72 0.59
N GLU A 371 -17.99 21.93 1.76
CA GLU A 371 -17.25 20.88 2.48
C GLU A 371 -18.18 19.70 2.80
N THR A 372 -17.76 18.51 2.42
CA THR A 372 -18.50 17.25 2.63
C THR A 372 -17.81 16.29 3.56
N GLY A 373 -16.49 16.40 3.72
CA GLY A 373 -15.79 15.56 4.66
C GLY A 373 -14.30 15.83 4.78
N THR A 374 -13.79 15.52 5.96
CA THR A 374 -12.35 15.52 6.26
C THR A 374 -11.95 14.15 6.78
N LYS A 375 -10.80 13.65 6.36
CA LYS A 375 -10.27 12.36 6.79
C LYS A 375 -8.80 12.51 7.16
N THR A 376 -8.40 11.99 8.30
CA THR A 376 -6.98 11.97 8.70
C THR A 376 -6.56 10.58 9.12
N TRP A 377 -5.34 10.22 8.77
CA TRP A 377 -4.71 8.95 9.17
C TRP A 377 -3.35 9.23 9.77
N TYR A 378 -3.07 8.59 10.90
CA TYR A 378 -1.78 8.61 11.56
C TYR A 378 -1.31 7.17 11.76
N ASP A 379 -0.26 6.80 11.05
CA ASP A 379 0.35 5.48 11.12
C ASP A 379 1.70 5.58 11.83
N LEU A 380 1.91 4.80 12.87
CA LEU A 380 3.20 4.63 13.54
C LEU A 380 3.57 3.16 13.53
N SER A 381 4.74 2.84 12.98
CA SER A 381 5.34 1.51 13.01
C SER A 381 6.68 1.57 13.70
N VAL A 382 6.89 0.71 14.69
CA VAL A 382 8.17 0.51 15.35
C VAL A 382 8.51 -0.97 15.26
N GLU A 383 9.64 -1.31 14.63
CA GLU A 383 10.08 -2.69 14.46
C GLU A 383 11.52 -2.86 14.93
N LEU A 384 11.73 -3.80 15.84
CA LEU A 384 13.03 -4.27 16.26
C LEU A 384 13.33 -5.59 15.53
N HIS A 385 14.46 -5.64 14.83
CA HIS A 385 14.87 -6.77 14.03
C HIS A 385 16.27 -7.23 14.46
N ALA A 386 16.46 -8.52 14.68
CA ALA A 386 17.70 -9.12 15.11
C ALA A 386 18.08 -10.31 14.22
N LEU A 387 19.18 -10.18 13.50
CA LEU A 387 19.80 -11.26 12.73
C LEU A 387 20.96 -11.83 13.55
N LEU A 388 20.85 -13.11 13.92
CA LEU A 388 21.87 -13.81 14.67
C LEU A 388 22.49 -14.88 13.77
N GLY A 389 23.76 -14.72 13.43
CA GLY A 389 24.44 -15.53 12.42
C GLY A 389 25.28 -16.66 12.98
N ASN A 390 25.62 -17.63 12.11
CA ASN A 390 26.64 -18.63 12.33
C ASN A 390 28.03 -18.09 11.93
N SER A 391 29.06 -18.73 12.44
CA SER A 391 30.51 -18.37 12.36
C SER A 391 31.16 -18.41 10.97
N SER A 392 30.43 -18.53 9.88
CA SER A 392 30.98 -18.58 8.51
C SER A 392 31.26 -17.19 7.89
N PHE A 393 31.39 -16.17 8.72
CA PHE A 393 31.70 -14.82 8.27
C PHE A 393 33.19 -14.73 7.90
N SER A 394 33.51 -14.67 6.63
CA SER A 394 34.87 -14.45 6.14
C SER A 394 35.25 -12.98 6.24
N LEU A 395 36.28 -12.68 7.05
CA LEU A 395 36.88 -11.35 7.21
C LEU A 395 37.66 -10.84 5.99
N ARG A 396 37.52 -11.43 4.83
CA ARG A 396 38.42 -11.21 3.70
C ARG A 396 38.24 -9.89 2.95
N GLU A 397 37.23 -9.11 3.28
CA GLU A 397 36.93 -7.89 2.53
C GLU A 397 36.80 -6.67 3.43
N CYS A 398 37.96 -6.20 3.93
CA CYS A 398 38.17 -4.81 4.37
C CYS A 398 38.43 -3.92 3.15
N GLY A 399 37.55 -3.94 2.15
CA GLY A 399 37.52 -2.98 1.05
C GLY A 399 36.35 -2.04 1.26
N GLU A 400 36.64 -0.78 1.33
CA GLU A 400 35.80 0.40 1.35
C GLU A 400 34.29 0.20 1.14
N ALA A 401 33.50 0.59 2.13
CA ALA A 401 32.06 0.89 2.11
C ALA A 401 31.05 -0.27 2.18
N ASN A 402 31.35 -1.54 1.91
CA ASN A 402 30.33 -2.57 1.65
C ASN A 402 30.30 -3.77 2.59
N PHE A 403 30.70 -3.57 3.82
CA PHE A 403 30.75 -4.62 4.85
C PHE A 403 29.39 -5.31 5.14
N ILE A 404 28.27 -4.67 4.83
CA ILE A 404 26.93 -5.17 5.16
C ILE A 404 26.44 -6.22 4.16
N LEU A 405 27.03 -6.27 2.97
CA LEU A 405 26.58 -7.09 1.85
C LEU A 405 27.46 -8.29 1.56
N ASN A 406 28.12 -8.82 2.59
CA ASN A 406 28.83 -10.08 2.37
C ASN A 406 27.82 -11.16 1.97
N SER A 407 27.90 -11.56 0.71
CA SER A 407 26.97 -12.45 0.01
C SER A 407 26.89 -13.87 0.62
N SER A 408 27.74 -14.17 1.59
CA SER A 408 27.78 -15.46 2.28
C SER A 408 27.10 -15.49 3.65
N PHE A 409 26.55 -14.36 4.13
CA PHE A 409 25.91 -14.32 5.44
C PHE A 409 24.50 -14.92 5.37
N LEU A 410 24.29 -16.02 6.06
CA LEU A 410 22.98 -16.58 6.33
C LEU A 410 22.74 -16.51 7.84
N PRO A 411 21.77 -15.70 8.33
CA PRO A 411 21.47 -15.67 9.75
C PRO A 411 20.92 -17.03 10.19
N ALA A 412 21.42 -17.56 11.30
CA ALA A 412 20.87 -18.78 11.89
C ALA A 412 19.46 -18.51 12.46
N TRP A 413 19.28 -17.33 13.04
CA TRP A 413 18.00 -16.83 13.50
C TRP A 413 17.74 -15.43 12.94
N ASP A 414 16.52 -15.23 12.51
CA ASP A 414 15.94 -13.97 12.12
C ASP A 414 14.73 -13.71 13.01
N LEU A 415 14.83 -12.72 13.88
CA LEU A 415 13.84 -12.41 14.90
C LEU A 415 13.36 -10.99 14.69
N SER A 416 12.05 -10.78 14.75
CA SER A 416 11.48 -9.44 14.78
C SER A 416 10.39 -9.31 15.83
N ALA A 417 10.25 -8.10 16.37
CA ALA A 417 9.17 -7.68 17.24
C ALA A 417 8.69 -6.32 16.76
N GLY A 418 7.40 -6.19 16.52
CA GLY A 418 6.80 -5.00 15.94
C GLY A 418 5.64 -4.47 16.76
N TYR A 419 5.50 -3.16 16.75
CA TYR A 419 4.33 -2.44 17.21
C TYR A 419 3.84 -1.54 16.08
N PHE A 420 2.55 -1.63 15.77
CA PHE A 420 1.89 -0.79 14.79
C PHE A 420 0.68 -0.13 15.43
N ARG A 421 0.57 1.21 15.27
CA ARG A 421 -0.60 2.01 15.64
C ARG A 421 -1.13 2.68 14.39
N ASN A 422 -2.41 2.46 14.12
CA ASN A 422 -3.16 3.21 13.12
C ASN A 422 -4.25 4.01 13.84
N GLU A 423 -4.31 5.30 13.59
CA GLU A 423 -5.39 6.17 14.03
C GLU A 423 -6.06 6.77 12.81
N ARG A 424 -7.37 6.61 12.72
CA ARG A 424 -8.22 7.17 11.68
C ARG A 424 -9.24 8.10 12.30
N ARG A 425 -9.33 9.30 11.77
CA ARG A 425 -10.39 10.27 12.09
C ARG A 425 -11.15 10.59 10.82
N GLN A 426 -12.45 10.62 10.90
CA GLN A 426 -13.32 10.97 9.79
C GLN A 426 -14.40 11.91 10.29
N SER A 427 -14.68 12.96 9.50
CA SER A 427 -15.79 13.88 9.69
C SER A 427 -16.55 13.97 8.38
N ALA A 428 -17.83 13.70 8.41
CA ALA A 428 -18.71 13.83 7.26
C ALA A 428 -19.76 14.91 7.54
N TYR A 429 -20.09 15.70 6.51
CA TYR A 429 -21.00 16.83 6.61
C TYR A 429 -22.10 16.69 5.56
N LEU A 430 -23.35 16.74 6.04
CA LEU A 430 -24.55 16.79 5.22
C LEU A 430 -25.52 17.78 5.89
N PHE A 431 -25.32 19.08 5.58
CA PHE A 431 -26.00 20.16 6.28
C PHE A 431 -27.52 19.89 6.42
N PRO A 432 -28.10 20.06 7.63
CA PRO A 432 -27.52 20.59 8.86
C PRO A 432 -26.82 19.56 9.76
N TYR A 433 -26.60 18.35 9.32
CA TYR A 433 -26.08 17.22 10.09
C TYR A 433 -24.59 17.04 9.86
N TYR A 434 -23.90 16.52 10.89
CA TYR A 434 -22.54 16.04 10.79
C TYR A 434 -22.35 14.74 11.58
N ARG A 435 -21.33 13.98 11.17
CA ARG A 435 -20.90 12.76 11.85
C ARG A 435 -19.39 12.76 12.02
N HIS A 436 -18.93 12.39 13.22
CA HIS A 436 -17.52 12.20 13.51
C HIS A 436 -17.26 10.78 13.96
N GLN A 437 -16.12 10.25 13.54
CA GLN A 437 -15.62 8.95 13.99
C GLN A 437 -14.12 9.07 14.25
N GLN A 438 -13.65 8.51 15.36
CA GLN A 438 -12.22 8.34 15.64
C GLN A 438 -11.97 6.91 16.09
N LEU A 439 -11.15 6.20 15.34
CA LEU A 439 -10.77 4.83 15.65
C LEU A 439 -9.25 4.71 15.73
N THR A 440 -8.77 4.00 16.73
CA THR A 440 -7.35 3.69 16.89
C THR A 440 -7.18 2.19 17.00
N THR A 441 -6.27 1.61 16.21
CA THR A 441 -5.92 0.20 16.30
C THR A 441 -4.46 0.04 16.73
N HIS A 442 -4.20 -0.91 17.61
CA HIS A 442 -2.87 -1.27 18.09
C HIS A 442 -2.59 -2.72 17.72
N THR A 443 -1.48 -2.98 17.07
CA THR A 443 -1.05 -4.33 16.70
C THR A 443 0.35 -4.57 17.25
N PHE A 444 0.50 -5.64 18.00
CA PHE A 444 1.79 -6.15 18.48
C PHE A 444 2.09 -7.43 17.70
N SER A 445 3.30 -7.57 17.20
CA SER A 445 3.71 -8.73 16.42
C SER A 445 5.07 -9.23 16.84
N ILE A 446 5.27 -10.53 16.75
CA ILE A 446 6.55 -11.19 16.89
C ILE A 446 6.72 -12.20 15.75
N CYS A 447 7.92 -12.30 15.23
CA CYS A 447 8.25 -13.28 14.21
C CYS A 447 9.62 -13.89 14.51
N ALA A 448 9.74 -15.18 14.31
CA ALA A 448 10.99 -15.91 14.48
C ALA A 448 11.19 -16.86 13.30
N THR A 449 12.32 -16.72 12.60
CA THR A 449 12.73 -17.62 11.53
C THR A 449 14.03 -18.33 11.92
N ARG A 450 14.02 -19.65 11.86
CA ARG A 450 15.21 -20.50 12.00
C ARG A 450 15.65 -20.96 10.62
N ASN A 451 16.89 -20.65 10.25
CA ASN A 451 17.53 -21.16 9.05
C ASN A 451 18.46 -22.30 9.39
N VAL A 452 18.35 -23.39 8.64
CA VAL A 452 19.17 -24.60 8.78
C VAL A 452 19.82 -24.89 7.44
N LEU A 453 21.14 -24.74 7.40
CA LEU A 453 21.93 -25.05 6.21
C LEU A 453 22.10 -26.57 6.08
N THR A 454 21.86 -27.09 4.89
CA THR A 454 22.09 -28.49 4.51
C THR A 454 23.10 -28.57 3.36
N ARG A 455 23.50 -29.76 2.96
CA ARG A 455 24.44 -29.97 1.84
C ARG A 455 23.94 -29.39 0.51
N GLN A 456 22.64 -29.33 0.30
CA GLN A 456 22.05 -29.01 -1.01
C GLN A 456 21.12 -27.78 -0.96
N GLY A 457 20.98 -27.14 0.22
CA GLY A 457 20.07 -26.02 0.34
C GLY A 457 19.86 -25.55 1.77
N VAL A 458 18.85 -24.72 1.93
CA VAL A 458 18.50 -24.08 3.20
C VAL A 458 17.03 -24.35 3.52
N TRP A 459 16.77 -24.89 4.71
CA TRP A 459 15.45 -24.91 5.32
C TRP A 459 15.26 -23.63 6.15
N SER A 460 14.12 -22.98 5.97
CA SER A 460 13.70 -21.85 6.81
C SER A 460 12.34 -22.16 7.44
N PHE A 461 12.29 -22.15 8.76
CA PHE A 461 11.07 -22.36 9.54
C PHE A 461 10.71 -21.04 10.21
N THR A 462 9.56 -20.49 9.86
CA THR A 462 9.07 -19.22 10.39
C THR A 462 7.80 -19.43 11.20
N LEU A 463 7.77 -18.84 12.40
CA LEU A 463 6.59 -18.71 13.24
C LEU A 463 6.32 -17.22 13.46
N ASN A 464 5.08 -16.81 13.32
CA ASN A 464 4.65 -15.45 13.62
C ASN A 464 3.39 -15.46 14.48
N ALA A 465 3.31 -14.51 15.38
CA ALA A 465 2.13 -14.23 16.18
C ALA A 465 1.88 -12.73 16.21
N ALA A 466 0.62 -12.33 16.17
CA ALA A 466 0.23 -10.94 16.33
C ALA A 466 -1.05 -10.85 17.18
N TYR A 467 -1.15 -9.76 17.92
CA TYR A 467 -2.35 -9.39 18.67
C TYR A 467 -2.76 -7.99 18.27
N GLN A 468 -4.02 -7.84 17.88
CA GLN A 468 -4.61 -6.55 17.51
C GLN A 468 -5.74 -6.23 18.46
N LYS A 469 -5.84 -4.98 18.87
CA LYS A 469 -6.97 -4.41 19.59
C LYS A 469 -7.18 -2.97 19.15
N GLY A 470 -8.43 -2.61 18.93
CA GLY A 470 -8.81 -1.23 18.63
C GLY A 470 -9.52 -0.57 19.81
N ALA A 471 -9.74 0.73 19.67
CA ALA A 471 -10.47 1.59 20.57
C ALA A 471 -11.11 2.76 19.79
N GLY A 472 -12.16 3.33 20.34
CA GLY A 472 -12.90 4.46 19.78
C GLY A 472 -14.40 4.16 19.73
N ASP A 473 -15.17 5.15 19.28
CA ASP A 473 -16.62 5.06 19.17
C ASP A 473 -17.02 4.78 17.72
N PRO A 474 -18.14 4.07 17.48
CA PRO A 474 -18.61 3.78 16.12
C PRO A 474 -18.89 5.07 15.35
N TYR A 475 -19.50 6.05 15.99
CA TYR A 475 -19.71 7.41 15.47
C TYR A 475 -20.26 8.33 16.58
N CYS A 476 -20.19 9.65 16.32
CA CYS A 476 -20.88 10.69 17.09
C CYS A 476 -21.56 11.63 16.10
N ASP A 477 -22.89 11.69 16.15
CA ASP A 477 -23.70 12.55 15.28
C ASP A 477 -24.08 13.85 15.98
N GLY A 478 -24.27 14.92 15.20
CA GLY A 478 -24.74 16.20 15.68
C GLY A 478 -25.38 17.05 14.58
N THR A 479 -25.84 18.22 14.99
CA THR A 479 -26.46 19.21 14.09
C THR A 479 -25.80 20.57 14.26
N PHE A 480 -25.56 21.26 13.16
CA PHE A 480 -25.17 22.66 13.19
C PHE A 480 -26.39 23.48 13.66
N THR A 481 -26.31 24.03 14.87
CA THR A 481 -27.27 25.05 15.28
C THR A 481 -26.98 26.34 14.51
N PRO A 482 -27.97 26.96 13.85
CA PRO A 482 -27.79 28.30 13.30
C PRO A 482 -27.41 29.22 14.46
N GLN A 483 -26.17 29.69 14.52
CA GLN A 483 -25.79 30.68 15.50
C GLN A 483 -26.58 31.96 15.20
N SER A 484 -27.39 32.34 16.16
CA SER A 484 -27.96 33.70 16.19
C SER A 484 -26.81 34.69 16.10
N SER A 485 -26.89 35.56 15.14
CA SER A 485 -26.05 36.65 14.69
C SER A 485 -25.27 37.43 15.78
N ALA A 486 -24.23 36.85 16.35
CA ALA A 486 -23.39 37.54 17.32
C ALA A 486 -21.91 37.12 17.31
N LEU A 487 -21.32 36.75 16.19
CA LEU A 487 -19.87 36.59 16.09
C LEU A 487 -19.36 36.88 14.67
N SER A 488 -18.73 38.06 14.61
CA SER A 488 -17.73 38.57 13.69
C SER A 488 -18.08 38.80 12.20
N PRO A 489 -17.72 40.00 11.70
CA PRO A 489 -18.08 40.46 10.37
C PRO A 489 -16.99 40.10 9.33
N GLN A 490 -16.75 38.82 9.07
CA GLN A 490 -15.82 38.39 8.01
C GLN A 490 -16.32 37.27 7.12
N THR A 491 -17.58 36.85 7.17
CA THR A 491 -18.20 35.96 6.20
C THR A 491 -19.57 36.44 5.81
N SER A 492 -19.62 37.60 5.14
CA SER A 492 -20.85 38.28 4.73
C SER A 492 -21.42 37.81 3.41
N ASP A 493 -21.08 36.63 2.89
CA ASP A 493 -21.59 36.13 1.62
C ASP A 493 -22.13 34.69 1.68
N PHE A 494 -22.81 34.34 2.79
CA PHE A 494 -23.73 33.22 2.73
C PHE A 494 -25.03 33.69 2.05
N SER A 495 -25.02 33.69 0.74
CA SER A 495 -26.28 33.70 -0.02
C SER A 495 -27.05 32.45 0.39
N PRO A 496 -28.36 32.54 0.71
CA PRO A 496 -29.14 31.34 1.02
C PRO A 496 -29.06 30.38 -0.16
N LEU A 497 -28.69 29.13 0.13
CA LEU A 497 -28.75 28.03 -0.82
C LEU A 497 -30.08 28.09 -1.57
N PRO A 498 -30.10 27.86 -2.89
CA PRO A 498 -31.33 27.79 -3.65
C PRO A 498 -32.33 26.86 -2.95
N SER A 499 -33.57 27.30 -2.82
CA SER A 499 -34.65 26.58 -2.12
C SER A 499 -34.85 25.15 -2.58
N ASP A 500 -34.39 24.80 -3.77
CA ASP A 500 -34.48 23.46 -4.37
C ASP A 500 -33.51 22.45 -3.77
N LEU A 501 -32.45 22.90 -3.07
CA LEU A 501 -31.55 22.05 -2.27
C LEU A 501 -32.08 21.83 -0.84
N LEU A 502 -33.03 22.64 -0.37
CA LEU A 502 -33.65 22.54 0.95
C LEU A 502 -34.74 21.46 1.04
N HIS A 503 -35.18 20.90 -0.08
CA HIS A 503 -36.09 19.76 -0.13
C HIS A 503 -35.35 18.44 -0.28
N LEU A 504 -34.34 18.21 0.60
CA LEU A 504 -33.86 16.85 0.84
C LEU A 504 -35.02 16.08 1.50
N PRO A 505 -35.51 14.97 0.88
CA PRO A 505 -36.54 14.16 1.50
C PRO A 505 -36.10 13.72 2.89
N SER A 506 -36.99 13.75 3.86
CA SER A 506 -36.76 13.25 5.23
C SER A 506 -36.22 11.80 5.30
N ASP A 507 -36.37 11.05 4.22
CA ASP A 507 -35.89 9.68 4.06
C ASP A 507 -34.35 9.56 3.89
N LEU A 508 -33.65 10.68 3.66
CA LEU A 508 -32.17 10.70 3.58
C LEU A 508 -31.50 10.65 4.96
N LEU A 509 -32.23 10.87 6.04
CA LEU A 509 -31.74 10.90 7.41
C LEU A 509 -31.66 9.52 8.07
N HIS A 510 -32.36 8.56 7.54
CA HIS A 510 -32.26 7.18 7.97
C HIS A 510 -31.43 6.42 6.93
N LEU A 511 -30.15 6.16 7.29
CA LEU A 511 -29.36 5.17 6.57
C LEU A 511 -30.23 3.92 6.37
N PRO A 512 -30.30 3.35 5.15
CA PRO A 512 -30.91 2.04 5.00
C PRO A 512 -30.33 1.08 6.04
N SER A 513 -31.14 0.24 6.66
CA SER A 513 -30.68 -0.72 7.68
C SER A 513 -29.51 -1.60 7.24
N SER A 514 -29.30 -1.73 5.92
CA SER A 514 -28.13 -2.36 5.31
C SER A 514 -26.82 -1.59 5.55
N MET A 515 -26.84 -0.26 5.55
CA MET A 515 -25.64 0.57 5.73
C MET A 515 -25.21 0.62 7.20
N ASP A 516 -26.14 0.57 8.14
CA ASP A 516 -25.84 0.41 9.56
C ASP A 516 -25.03 -0.87 9.81
N ALA A 517 -25.41 -1.97 9.15
CA ALA A 517 -24.68 -3.21 9.27
C ALA A 517 -23.24 -3.15 8.74
N PHE A 518 -22.96 -2.35 7.70
CA PHE A 518 -21.60 -2.11 7.23
C PHE A 518 -20.78 -1.28 8.22
N LEU A 519 -21.36 -0.21 8.75
CA LEU A 519 -20.74 0.61 9.80
C LEU A 519 -20.33 -0.25 11.01
N TRP A 520 -21.28 -1.03 11.52
CA TRP A 520 -21.04 -1.88 12.68
C TRP A 520 -20.05 -3.01 12.40
N ARG A 521 -20.07 -3.59 11.18
CA ARG A 521 -19.09 -4.61 10.78
C ARG A 521 -17.68 -4.03 10.72
N GLU A 522 -17.50 -2.88 10.08
CA GLU A 522 -16.20 -2.20 10.03
C GLU A 522 -15.70 -1.86 11.44
N TYR A 523 -16.56 -1.25 12.26
CA TYR A 523 -16.24 -0.90 13.63
C TYR A 523 -15.80 -2.12 14.44
N GLN A 524 -16.62 -3.16 14.44
CA GLN A 524 -16.33 -4.39 15.18
C GLN A 524 -15.05 -5.07 14.70
N TYR A 525 -14.84 -5.13 13.39
CA TYR A 525 -13.62 -5.69 12.81
C TYR A 525 -12.35 -4.93 13.24
N LEU A 526 -12.41 -3.61 13.30
CA LEU A 526 -11.27 -2.77 13.66
C LEU A 526 -11.00 -2.75 15.18
N VAL A 527 -12.06 -2.78 16.00
CA VAL A 527 -11.96 -2.62 17.47
C VAL A 527 -11.82 -3.96 18.17
N ALA A 528 -12.34 -5.04 17.60
CA ALA A 528 -12.29 -6.38 18.18
C ALA A 528 -10.87 -6.80 18.57
N PRO A 529 -10.68 -7.30 19.81
CA PRO A 529 -9.44 -7.99 20.15
C PRO A 529 -9.30 -9.27 19.32
N GLN A 530 -8.23 -9.38 18.58
CA GLN A 530 -7.97 -10.53 17.71
C GLN A 530 -6.51 -10.93 17.72
N TYR A 531 -6.25 -12.21 17.56
CA TYR A 531 -4.91 -12.74 17.45
C TYR A 531 -4.71 -13.44 16.10
N THR A 532 -3.51 -13.35 15.59
CA THR A 532 -3.07 -14.04 14.38
C THR A 532 -1.92 -14.96 14.74
N LEU A 533 -1.97 -16.20 14.29
CA LEU A 533 -0.88 -17.16 14.39
C LEU A 533 -0.53 -17.64 13.00
N GLY A 534 0.75 -17.67 12.68
CA GLY A 534 1.20 -18.12 11.37
C GLY A 534 2.42 -19.02 11.46
N ALA A 535 2.50 -19.94 10.51
CA ALA A 535 3.65 -20.82 10.32
C ALA A 535 4.00 -20.91 8.84
N ARG A 536 5.29 -20.85 8.53
CA ARG A 536 5.80 -20.98 7.17
C ARG A 536 7.01 -21.88 7.14
N VAL A 537 7.10 -22.68 6.10
CA VAL A 537 8.27 -23.53 5.82
C VAL A 537 8.73 -23.23 4.40
N LYS A 538 10.01 -22.89 4.24
CA LYS A 538 10.66 -22.66 2.94
C LYS A 538 11.82 -23.61 2.82
N TYR A 539 11.96 -24.25 1.66
CA TYR A 539 13.17 -24.94 1.26
C TYR A 539 13.76 -24.26 0.04
N ALA A 540 14.99 -23.81 0.13
CA ALA A 540 15.75 -23.25 -0.98
C ALA A 540 16.83 -24.25 -1.40
N PHE A 541 16.71 -24.80 -2.60
CA PHE A 541 17.68 -25.71 -3.21
C PHE A 541 18.74 -24.89 -3.95
N ILE A 542 20.00 -25.21 -3.74
CA ILE A 542 21.17 -24.56 -4.34
C ILE A 542 21.77 -25.50 -5.38
N PHE A 543 21.78 -25.09 -6.65
CA PHE A 543 22.36 -25.88 -7.72
C PHE A 543 23.90 -25.77 -7.69
N PRO A 544 24.62 -26.89 -7.50
CA PRO A 544 26.09 -26.87 -7.44
C PRO A 544 26.71 -26.31 -8.73
N GLY A 545 27.72 -25.47 -8.60
CA GLY A 545 28.43 -24.88 -9.74
C GLY A 545 27.67 -23.80 -10.51
N THR A 546 26.50 -23.37 -10.02
CA THR A 546 25.67 -22.32 -10.65
C THR A 546 25.31 -21.24 -9.64
N ARG A 547 24.83 -20.07 -10.13
CA ARG A 547 24.21 -19.02 -9.29
C ARG A 547 22.72 -19.28 -9.03
N LEU A 548 22.15 -20.33 -9.61
CA LEU A 548 20.73 -20.60 -9.52
C LEU A 548 20.38 -21.23 -8.17
N LYS A 549 19.42 -20.63 -7.52
CA LYS A 549 18.76 -21.15 -6.33
C LYS A 549 17.25 -21.16 -6.59
N THR A 550 16.58 -22.30 -6.38
CA THR A 550 15.12 -22.42 -6.44
C THR A 550 14.57 -22.59 -5.04
N HIS A 551 13.35 -22.13 -4.83
CA HIS A 551 12.71 -22.34 -3.53
C HIS A 551 11.23 -22.67 -3.67
N ALA A 552 10.75 -23.44 -2.69
CA ALA A 552 9.34 -23.67 -2.44
C ALA A 552 9.00 -23.24 -1.02
N ARG A 553 7.85 -22.59 -0.83
CA ARG A 553 7.38 -22.11 0.46
C ARG A 553 5.92 -22.47 0.64
N LEU A 554 5.60 -23.04 1.79
CA LEU A 554 4.23 -23.26 2.27
C LEU A 554 4.00 -22.41 3.49
N GLY A 555 2.81 -21.83 3.60
CA GLY A 555 2.43 -21.00 4.74
C GLY A 555 0.97 -21.16 5.10
N ILE A 556 0.69 -20.99 6.39
CA ILE A 556 -0.65 -20.89 6.97
C ILE A 556 -0.65 -19.71 7.93
N ASP A 557 -1.66 -18.88 7.83
CA ASP A 557 -1.95 -17.81 8.79
C ASP A 557 -3.41 -18.01 9.27
N TYR A 558 -3.60 -18.06 10.58
CA TYR A 558 -4.89 -18.21 11.25
C TYR A 558 -5.16 -16.99 12.10
N ARG A 559 -6.29 -16.33 11.89
CA ARG A 559 -6.76 -15.18 12.66
C ARG A 559 -8.05 -15.53 13.36
N LYS A 560 -8.17 -15.12 14.61
CA LYS A 560 -9.38 -15.32 15.40
C LYS A 560 -9.65 -14.10 16.29
N ALA A 561 -10.92 -13.65 16.32
CA ALA A 561 -11.41 -12.70 17.32
C ALA A 561 -11.62 -13.42 18.66
N THR A 562 -11.40 -12.72 19.77
CA THR A 562 -11.62 -13.28 21.13
C THR A 562 -13.10 -13.29 21.51
N GLU A 563 -13.91 -12.48 20.83
CA GLU A 563 -15.34 -12.32 21.06
C GLU A 563 -16.10 -12.44 19.75
N THR A 564 -17.34 -12.90 19.82
CA THR A 564 -18.24 -12.94 18.66
C THR A 564 -19.07 -11.66 18.63
N TYR A 565 -19.18 -11.04 17.48
CA TYR A 565 -19.89 -9.78 17.27
C TYR A 565 -21.09 -9.98 16.36
N ASP A 566 -22.19 -9.26 16.63
CA ASP A 566 -23.49 -9.43 15.96
C ASP A 566 -23.44 -9.20 14.44
N TYR A 567 -22.57 -8.30 13.98
CA TYR A 567 -22.44 -7.95 12.56
C TYR A 567 -21.27 -8.65 11.86
N SER A 568 -20.48 -9.43 12.57
CA SER A 568 -19.42 -10.25 11.99
C SER A 568 -20.00 -11.43 11.20
N LEU A 569 -19.38 -11.76 10.07
CA LEU A 569 -19.72 -12.96 9.28
C LEU A 569 -19.13 -14.25 9.89
N GLY A 570 -18.26 -14.10 10.88
CA GLY A 570 -17.61 -15.18 11.63
C GLY A 570 -16.48 -14.63 12.47
N ASP A 571 -15.97 -15.46 13.39
CA ASP A 571 -14.94 -15.10 14.38
C ASP A 571 -13.53 -15.51 13.99
N GLN A 572 -13.34 -16.12 12.82
CA GLN A 572 -12.05 -16.64 12.37
C GLN A 572 -11.83 -16.47 10.88
N HIS A 573 -10.57 -16.42 10.47
CA HIS A 573 -10.13 -16.43 9.08
C HIS A 573 -8.82 -17.19 8.93
N THR A 574 -8.73 -18.06 7.94
CA THR A 574 -7.55 -18.87 7.64
C THR A 574 -7.05 -18.55 6.24
N GLN A 575 -5.76 -18.35 6.09
CA GLN A 575 -5.10 -18.13 4.81
C GLN A 575 -4.01 -19.16 4.58
N LEU A 576 -4.07 -19.86 3.47
CA LEU A 576 -3.06 -20.81 3.01
C LEU A 576 -2.28 -20.20 1.85
N SER A 577 -0.97 -20.37 1.83
CA SER A 577 -0.12 -19.88 0.75
C SER A 577 0.87 -20.94 0.28
N LEU A 578 1.06 -21.01 -1.04
CA LEU A 578 2.10 -21.78 -1.71
C LEU A 578 2.87 -20.84 -2.61
N ALA A 579 4.20 -20.81 -2.49
CA ALA A 579 5.05 -20.05 -3.39
C ALA A 579 6.16 -20.92 -3.97
N LEU A 580 6.47 -20.68 -5.24
CA LEU A 580 7.60 -21.27 -5.96
C LEU A 580 8.41 -20.13 -6.58
N GLY A 581 9.72 -20.17 -6.43
CA GLY A 581 10.57 -19.12 -6.99
C GLY A 581 11.98 -19.56 -7.27
N CYS A 582 12.70 -18.65 -7.91
CA CYS A 582 14.14 -18.81 -8.19
C CYS A 582 14.88 -17.47 -7.99
N THR A 583 16.15 -17.58 -7.61
CA THR A 583 17.10 -16.46 -7.50
C THR A 583 18.34 -16.81 -8.29
N PHE A 584 18.89 -15.89 -9.06
CA PHE A 584 20.10 -16.08 -9.86
C PHE A 584 20.88 -14.77 -10.07
#